data_995343e20c04d5309ee2c11ece61eff6
#
_entry.id   995343e20c04d5309ee2c11ece61eff6
#
_cell.length_a   1.000
_cell.length_b   1.000
_cell.length_c   1.000
_cell.angle_alpha   90.00
_cell.angle_beta   90.00
_cell.angle_gamma   90.00
#
_symmetry.space_group_name_H-M   'P 1'
#
loop_
_entity.id
_entity.type
_entity.pdbx_description
1 polymer ?
#
loop_
_entity_poly.entity_id
_entity_poly.type
_entity_poly.pdbx_seq_one_letter_code
_entity_poly.pdbx_strand_id
1 'polypeptide(L)'
;MRALAAYLRPYRKESILAPLFKLLEALFDLLVPLVVARMINAGGGRTVYLCFAGLIAMAAVGLGCSILAQYFAAKASVGFSGALRQALFDHIQSLSYTELDRLGSDTLITRLSDDINQVQNGLNLGLRLLLRSPFIVLGAMVMAFTIDFRSAL
;
A
#
# COMPACT_ATOMS: atom_id res chain seq x y z
N MET A 1 -16.21 0.69 -13.43
CA MET A 1 -15.32 1.31 -12.43
C MET A 1 -16.05 2.20 -11.42
N ARG A 2 -16.98 3.09 -11.82
CA ARG A 2 -17.74 3.94 -10.88
C ARG A 2 -18.61 3.16 -9.89
N ALA A 3 -19.18 2.04 -10.27
CA ALA A 3 -20.00 1.19 -9.40
C ALA A 3 -19.16 0.52 -8.28
N LEU A 4 -17.95 0.04 -8.60
CA LEU A 4 -17.03 -0.55 -7.62
C LEU A 4 -16.55 0.48 -6.59
N ALA A 5 -16.33 1.73 -6.99
CA ALA A 5 -15.94 2.81 -6.09
C ALA A 5 -17.02 3.14 -5.02
N ALA A 6 -18.29 2.79 -5.28
CA ALA A 6 -19.35 2.97 -4.30
C ALA A 6 -19.19 2.06 -3.08
N TYR A 7 -18.68 0.84 -3.26
CA TYR A 7 -18.42 -0.12 -2.18
C TYR A 7 -17.19 0.24 -1.33
N LEU A 8 -16.30 1.11 -1.85
CA LEU A 8 -15.18 1.69 -1.10
C LEU A 8 -15.60 2.88 -0.21
N ARG A 9 -16.79 3.45 -0.41
CA ARG A 9 -17.24 4.62 0.35
C ARG A 9 -17.15 4.48 1.87
N PRO A 10 -17.58 3.37 2.50
CA PRO A 10 -17.47 3.23 3.95
C PRO A 10 -16.02 3.16 4.43
N TYR A 11 -15.08 2.73 3.60
CA TYR A 11 -13.65 2.53 3.92
C TYR A 11 -12.74 3.63 3.32
N ARG A 12 -13.29 4.82 3.02
CA ARG A 12 -12.52 5.93 2.43
C ARG A 12 -11.35 6.38 3.31
N LYS A 13 -11.56 6.43 4.62
CA LYS A 13 -10.51 6.84 5.57
C LYS A 13 -9.35 5.86 5.53
N GLU A 14 -9.61 4.58 5.60
CA GLU A 14 -8.62 3.51 5.54
C GLU A 14 -7.91 3.49 4.18
N SER A 15 -8.63 3.69 3.08
CA SER A 15 -8.07 3.74 1.73
C SER A 15 -7.16 4.95 1.49
N ILE A 16 -7.31 6.03 2.25
CA ILE A 16 -6.44 7.22 2.19
C ILE A 16 -5.29 7.11 3.20
N LEU A 17 -5.57 6.60 4.41
CA LEU A 17 -4.53 6.45 5.43
C LEU A 17 -3.46 5.43 5.04
N ALA A 18 -3.83 4.32 4.41
CA ALA A 18 -2.88 3.29 4.01
C ALA A 18 -1.76 3.84 3.09
N PRO A 19 -2.05 4.49 1.95
CA PRO A 19 -1.02 5.11 1.13
C PRO A 19 -0.32 6.29 1.80
N LEU A 20 -0.98 7.03 2.69
CA LEU A 20 -0.36 8.13 3.42
C LEU A 20 0.77 7.62 4.35
N PHE A 21 0.50 6.59 5.14
CA PHE A 21 1.55 5.96 5.98
C PHE A 21 2.65 5.31 5.14
N LYS A 22 2.30 4.81 3.96
CA LYS A 22 3.29 4.23 3.04
C LYS A 22 4.19 5.30 2.41
N LEU A 23 3.65 6.48 2.14
CA LEU A 23 4.45 7.64 1.71
C LEU A 23 5.37 8.13 2.83
N LEU A 24 4.88 8.18 4.07
CA LEU A 24 5.69 8.57 5.22
C LEU A 24 6.87 7.61 5.45
N GLU A 25 6.62 6.30 5.35
CA GLU A 25 7.68 5.28 5.36
C GLU A 25 8.71 5.54 4.25
N ALA A 26 8.27 5.78 3.02
CA ALA A 26 9.15 6.06 1.89
C ALA A 26 9.99 7.34 2.08
N LEU A 27 9.46 8.37 2.74
CA LEU A 27 10.24 9.55 3.12
C LEU A 27 11.39 9.20 4.07
N PHE A 28 11.14 8.38 5.08
CA PHE A 28 12.20 7.90 5.97
C PHE A 28 13.24 7.09 5.22
N ASP A 29 12.83 6.18 4.32
CA ASP A 29 13.74 5.39 3.48
C ASP A 29 14.68 6.30 2.65
N LEU A 30 14.18 7.42 2.11
CA LEU A 30 14.97 8.40 1.35
C LEU A 30 15.93 9.22 2.22
N LEU A 31 15.64 9.41 3.50
CA LEU A 31 16.51 10.16 4.41
C LEU A 31 17.70 9.32 4.93
N VAL A 32 17.60 7.99 4.91
CA VAL A 32 18.66 7.09 5.38
C VAL A 32 20.01 7.35 4.69
N PRO A 33 20.11 7.44 3.36
CA PRO A 33 21.39 7.71 2.69
C PRO A 33 22.03 9.03 3.11
N LEU A 34 21.23 10.07 3.39
CA LEU A 34 21.75 11.37 3.86
C LEU A 34 22.38 11.29 5.23
N VAL A 35 21.73 10.55 6.14
CA VAL A 35 22.27 10.34 7.50
C VAL A 35 23.55 9.51 7.44
N VAL A 36 23.59 8.48 6.59
CA VAL A 36 24.78 7.65 6.37
C VAL A 36 25.92 8.47 5.79
N ALA A 37 25.67 9.33 4.79
CA ALA A 37 26.68 10.22 4.21
C ALA A 37 27.25 11.18 5.28
N ARG A 38 26.41 11.74 6.14
CA ARG A 38 26.86 12.55 7.29
C ARG A 38 27.71 11.75 8.27
N MET A 39 27.33 10.50 8.54
CA MET A 39 28.07 9.63 9.45
C MET A 39 29.47 9.33 8.93
N ILE A 40 29.61 9.07 7.62
CA ILE A 40 30.92 8.83 6.96
C ILE A 40 31.79 10.07 7.03
N ASN A 41 31.24 11.26 6.72
CA ASN A 41 31.96 12.52 6.67
C ASN A 41 32.34 13.06 8.07
N ALA A 42 31.70 12.58 9.13
CA ALA A 42 31.95 13.06 10.49
C ALA A 42 33.29 12.56 11.11
N GLY A 43 33.99 11.62 10.48
CA GLY A 43 35.35 11.21 10.89
C GLY A 43 35.48 10.55 12.28
N GLY A 44 34.38 10.19 12.91
CA GLY A 44 34.35 9.51 14.22
C GLY A 44 33.81 10.38 15.36
N GLY A 45 33.78 9.79 16.56
CA GLY A 45 33.39 10.45 17.80
C GLY A 45 31.88 10.50 18.05
N ARG A 46 31.45 11.46 18.88
CA ARG A 46 30.06 11.60 19.36
C ARG A 46 29.05 11.73 18.23
N THR A 47 29.42 12.33 17.10
CA THR A 47 28.56 12.53 15.94
C THR A 47 28.14 11.22 15.29
N VAL A 48 29.04 10.23 15.23
CA VAL A 48 28.73 8.89 14.68
C VAL A 48 27.68 8.19 15.55
N TYR A 49 27.84 8.24 16.88
CA TYR A 49 26.84 7.65 17.79
C TYR A 49 25.48 8.30 17.68
N LEU A 50 25.42 9.63 17.52
CA LEU A 50 24.16 10.37 17.33
C LEU A 50 23.49 10.01 15.98
N CYS A 51 24.27 9.92 14.91
CA CYS A 51 23.75 9.49 13.60
C CYS A 51 23.23 8.04 13.66
N PHE A 52 23.96 7.15 14.32
CA PHE A 52 23.54 5.75 14.51
C PHE A 52 22.25 5.63 15.33
N ALA A 53 22.16 6.35 16.45
CA ALA A 53 20.92 6.42 17.22
C ALA A 53 19.75 6.99 16.41
N GLY A 54 20.02 8.01 15.58
CA GLY A 54 19.04 8.57 14.65
C GLY A 54 18.56 7.55 13.61
N LEU A 55 19.44 6.74 13.04
CA LEU A 55 19.07 5.68 12.10
C LEU A 55 18.19 4.62 12.77
N ILE A 56 18.50 4.22 14.01
CA ILE A 56 17.66 3.27 14.77
C ILE A 56 16.26 3.87 15.01
N ALA A 57 16.20 5.13 15.42
CA ALA A 57 14.92 5.82 15.66
C ALA A 57 14.09 5.92 14.37
N MET A 58 14.72 6.28 13.24
CA MET A 58 14.06 6.33 11.93
C MET A 58 13.56 4.95 11.50
N ALA A 59 14.35 3.90 11.70
CA ALA A 59 13.96 2.54 11.40
C ALA A 59 12.75 2.09 12.24
N ALA A 60 12.73 2.42 13.54
CA ALA A 60 11.61 2.09 14.42
C ALA A 60 10.32 2.81 14.03
N VAL A 61 10.40 4.11 13.70
CA VAL A 61 9.25 4.89 13.21
C VAL A 61 8.78 4.38 11.85
N GLY A 62 9.71 4.12 10.91
CA GLY A 62 9.40 3.55 9.60
C GLY A 62 8.70 2.19 9.69
N LEU A 63 9.16 1.32 10.59
CA LEU A 63 8.51 0.04 10.87
C LEU A 63 7.08 0.23 11.39
N GLY A 64 6.89 1.15 12.32
CA GLY A 64 5.55 1.49 12.83
C GLY A 64 4.61 1.98 11.72
N CYS A 65 5.08 2.89 10.87
CA CYS A 65 4.33 3.38 9.71
C CYS A 65 4.01 2.25 8.73
N SER A 66 4.95 1.32 8.50
CA SER A 66 4.75 0.16 7.63
C SER A 66 3.65 -0.76 8.14
N ILE A 67 3.65 -1.08 9.42
CA ILE A 67 2.63 -1.92 10.06
C ILE A 67 1.26 -1.26 9.97
N LEU A 68 1.16 0.03 10.28
CA LEU A 68 -0.09 0.78 10.19
C LEU A 68 -0.61 0.84 8.75
N ALA A 69 0.26 1.10 7.76
CA ALA A 69 -0.10 1.10 6.36
C ALA A 69 -0.66 -0.26 5.91
N GLN A 70 -0.03 -1.36 6.33
CA GLN A 70 -0.49 -2.71 6.01
C GLN A 70 -1.84 -3.02 6.67
N TYR A 71 -2.02 -2.62 7.92
CA TYR A 71 -3.27 -2.81 8.66
C TYR A 71 -4.44 -2.08 7.96
N PHE A 72 -4.27 -0.81 7.61
CA PHE A 72 -5.32 -0.03 6.93
C PHE A 72 -5.59 -0.53 5.52
N ALA A 73 -4.57 -0.94 4.77
CA ALA A 73 -4.74 -1.53 3.44
C ALA A 73 -5.50 -2.86 3.51
N ALA A 74 -5.16 -3.74 4.46
CA ALA A 74 -5.86 -4.99 4.68
C ALA A 74 -7.32 -4.77 5.10
N LYS A 75 -7.56 -3.87 6.06
CA LYS A 75 -8.91 -3.52 6.52
C LYS A 75 -9.79 -2.98 5.39
N ALA A 76 -9.25 -2.10 4.56
CA ALA A 76 -9.98 -1.55 3.41
C ALA A 76 -10.29 -2.62 2.36
N SER A 77 -9.32 -3.49 2.02
CA SER A 77 -9.50 -4.52 1.00
C SER A 77 -10.44 -5.63 1.44
N VAL A 78 -10.35 -6.08 2.70
CA VAL A 78 -11.27 -7.09 3.27
C VAL A 78 -12.69 -6.54 3.38
N GLY A 79 -12.84 -5.31 3.88
CA GLY A 79 -14.15 -4.66 3.97
C GLY A 79 -14.81 -4.48 2.61
N PHE A 80 -14.04 -4.06 1.60
CA PHE A 80 -14.51 -3.95 0.23
C PHE A 80 -14.94 -5.31 -0.35
N SER A 81 -14.12 -6.36 -0.19
CA SER A 81 -14.44 -7.68 -0.71
C SER A 81 -15.66 -8.29 -0.03
N GLY A 82 -15.84 -8.04 1.27
CA GLY A 82 -17.05 -8.44 2.01
C GLY A 82 -18.31 -7.79 1.46
N ALA A 83 -18.28 -6.48 1.22
CA ALA A 83 -19.41 -5.76 0.62
C ALA A 83 -19.70 -6.23 -0.81
N LEU A 84 -18.66 -6.51 -1.61
CA LEU A 84 -18.81 -7.02 -2.96
C LEU A 84 -19.40 -8.44 -2.97
N ARG A 85 -18.94 -9.29 -2.04
CA ARG A 85 -19.46 -10.66 -1.88
C ARG A 85 -20.94 -10.66 -1.50
N GLN A 86 -21.33 -9.78 -0.58
CA GLN A 86 -22.73 -9.64 -0.19
C GLN A 86 -23.59 -9.19 -1.37
N ALA A 87 -23.16 -8.16 -2.10
CA ALA A 87 -23.90 -7.66 -3.26
C ALA A 87 -24.03 -8.71 -4.39
N LEU A 88 -22.96 -9.51 -4.61
CA LEU A 88 -23.01 -10.60 -5.58
C LEU A 88 -23.94 -11.73 -5.12
N PHE A 89 -23.91 -12.07 -3.84
CA PHE A 89 -24.80 -13.07 -3.26
C PHE A 89 -26.27 -12.65 -3.36
N ASP A 90 -26.60 -11.42 -3.00
CA ASP A 90 -27.95 -10.86 -3.13
C ASP A 90 -28.44 -10.86 -4.59
N HIS A 91 -27.53 -10.56 -5.52
CA HIS A 91 -27.84 -10.62 -6.94
C HIS A 91 -28.10 -12.05 -7.41
N ILE A 92 -27.30 -13.03 -6.99
CA ILE A 92 -27.50 -14.45 -7.32
C ILE A 92 -28.85 -14.94 -6.80
N GLN A 93 -29.24 -14.53 -5.59
CA GLN A 93 -30.55 -14.91 -5.02
C GLN A 93 -31.73 -14.28 -5.78
N SER A 94 -31.53 -13.20 -6.48
CA SER A 94 -32.57 -12.54 -7.30
C SER A 94 -32.74 -13.16 -8.70
N LEU A 95 -31.84 -14.08 -9.10
CA LEU A 95 -31.92 -14.75 -10.41
C LEU A 95 -33.01 -15.85 -10.40
N SER A 96 -33.61 -16.06 -11.58
CA SER A 96 -34.53 -17.19 -11.79
C SER A 96 -33.81 -18.51 -11.86
N TYR A 97 -34.52 -19.62 -11.58
CA TYR A 97 -33.96 -20.97 -11.68
C TYR A 97 -33.36 -21.25 -13.08
N THR A 98 -33.99 -20.77 -14.13
CA THR A 98 -33.51 -20.93 -15.51
C THR A 98 -32.16 -20.22 -15.76
N GLU A 99 -31.98 -19.05 -15.15
CA GLU A 99 -30.73 -18.28 -15.25
C GLU A 99 -29.61 -18.91 -14.41
N LEU A 100 -29.95 -19.43 -13.22
CA LEU A 100 -29.04 -20.20 -12.38
C LEU A 100 -28.51 -21.46 -13.08
N ASP A 101 -29.39 -22.25 -13.70
CA ASP A 101 -29.02 -23.44 -14.47
C ASP A 101 -28.15 -23.10 -15.68
N ARG A 102 -28.44 -21.97 -16.35
CA ARG A 102 -27.65 -21.51 -17.51
C ARG A 102 -26.24 -21.09 -17.12
N LEU A 103 -26.06 -20.46 -15.96
CA LEU A 103 -24.77 -19.99 -15.46
C LEU A 103 -23.93 -21.12 -14.88
N GLY A 104 -24.55 -22.14 -14.31
CA GLY A 104 -23.93 -23.27 -13.65
C GLY A 104 -23.42 -22.95 -12.24
N SER A 105 -23.68 -23.85 -11.32
CA SER A 105 -23.31 -23.67 -9.89
C SER A 105 -21.79 -23.47 -9.71
N ASP A 106 -20.97 -24.18 -10.45
CA ASP A 106 -19.51 -24.14 -10.34
C ASP A 106 -18.98 -22.74 -10.72
N THR A 107 -19.56 -22.13 -11.76
CA THR A 107 -19.20 -20.75 -12.18
C THR A 107 -19.57 -19.74 -11.11
N LEU A 108 -20.73 -19.88 -10.49
CA LEU A 108 -21.20 -18.98 -9.44
C LEU A 108 -20.33 -19.08 -8.17
N ILE A 109 -19.94 -20.31 -7.77
CA ILE A 109 -19.05 -20.54 -6.64
C ILE A 109 -17.67 -19.93 -6.89
N THR A 110 -17.10 -20.16 -8.08
CA THR A 110 -15.80 -19.59 -8.47
C THR A 110 -15.82 -18.07 -8.43
N ARG A 111 -16.85 -17.42 -8.97
CA ARG A 111 -17.00 -15.96 -8.93
C ARG A 111 -17.15 -15.43 -7.51
N LEU A 112 -17.92 -16.13 -6.66
CA LEU A 112 -18.16 -15.71 -5.28
C LEU A 112 -16.91 -15.88 -4.38
N SER A 113 -16.02 -16.79 -4.72
CA SER A 113 -14.82 -17.12 -3.95
C SER A 113 -13.56 -16.54 -4.60
N ASP A 114 -13.17 -17.07 -5.74
CA ASP A 114 -11.85 -16.83 -6.31
C ASP A 114 -11.73 -15.45 -6.96
N ASP A 115 -12.73 -15.04 -7.75
CA ASP A 115 -12.70 -13.75 -8.43
C ASP A 115 -12.71 -12.60 -7.39
N ILE A 116 -13.53 -12.72 -6.34
CA ILE A 116 -13.57 -11.70 -5.28
C ILE A 116 -12.25 -11.67 -4.50
N ASN A 117 -11.64 -12.83 -4.22
CA ASN A 117 -10.34 -12.89 -3.55
C ASN A 117 -9.23 -12.27 -4.43
N GLN A 118 -9.26 -12.46 -5.74
CA GLN A 118 -8.33 -11.80 -6.66
C GLN A 118 -8.51 -10.28 -6.65
N VAL A 119 -9.74 -9.79 -6.68
CA VAL A 119 -10.04 -8.35 -6.58
C VAL A 119 -9.57 -7.79 -5.23
N GLN A 120 -9.78 -8.51 -4.13
CA GLN A 120 -9.29 -8.13 -2.80
C GLN A 120 -7.77 -8.01 -2.79
N ASN A 121 -7.06 -9.00 -3.32
CA ASN A 121 -5.60 -8.99 -3.39
C ASN A 121 -5.09 -7.86 -4.29
N GLY A 122 -5.71 -7.64 -5.44
CA GLY A 122 -5.41 -6.53 -6.34
C GLY A 122 -5.59 -5.16 -5.66
N LEU A 123 -6.66 -4.97 -4.91
CA LEU A 123 -6.90 -3.74 -4.16
C LEU A 123 -5.87 -3.54 -3.04
N ASN A 124 -5.55 -4.59 -2.29
CA ASN A 124 -4.53 -4.55 -1.23
C ASN A 124 -3.16 -4.14 -1.80
N LEU A 125 -2.73 -4.80 -2.88
CA LEU A 125 -1.47 -4.47 -3.57
C LEU A 125 -1.50 -3.05 -4.14
N GLY A 126 -2.61 -2.63 -4.74
CA GLY A 126 -2.79 -1.28 -5.27
C GLY A 126 -2.61 -0.21 -4.18
N LEU A 127 -3.27 -0.36 -3.05
CA LEU A 127 -3.16 0.58 -1.92
C LEU A 127 -1.75 0.64 -1.32
N ARG A 128 -0.98 -0.45 -1.40
CA ARG A 128 0.38 -0.54 -0.84
C ARG A 128 1.47 -0.06 -1.78
N LEU A 129 1.36 -0.37 -3.09
CA LEU A 129 2.45 -0.20 -4.05
C LEU A 129 2.27 0.98 -4.99
N LEU A 130 1.03 1.34 -5.33
CA LEU A 130 0.73 2.27 -6.41
C LEU A 130 1.32 3.67 -6.19
N LEU A 131 1.32 4.16 -4.94
CA LEU A 131 1.91 5.46 -4.60
C LEU A 131 3.37 5.35 -4.18
N ARG A 132 3.79 4.21 -3.61
CA ARG A 132 5.18 4.05 -3.14
C ARG A 132 6.17 4.05 -4.30
N SER A 133 5.90 3.30 -5.38
CA SER A 133 6.85 3.13 -6.48
C SER A 133 7.23 4.43 -7.18
N PRO A 134 6.27 5.25 -7.69
CA PRO A 134 6.62 6.51 -8.34
C PRO A 134 7.27 7.50 -7.37
N PHE A 135 6.86 7.49 -6.10
CA PHE A 135 7.39 8.41 -5.10
C PHE A 135 8.85 8.10 -4.75
N ILE A 136 9.23 6.83 -4.62
CA ILE A 136 10.62 6.43 -4.38
C ILE A 136 11.48 6.76 -5.58
N VAL A 137 11.02 6.48 -6.81
CA VAL A 137 11.80 6.77 -8.02
C VAL A 137 12.05 8.27 -8.16
N LEU A 138 11.01 9.10 -8.06
CA LEU A 138 11.14 10.56 -8.15
C LEU A 138 11.99 11.10 -6.99
N GLY A 139 11.79 10.63 -5.77
CA GLY A 139 12.56 11.03 -4.61
C GLY A 139 14.04 10.66 -4.72
N ALA A 140 14.35 9.45 -5.20
CA ALA A 140 15.73 9.03 -5.44
C ALA A 140 16.42 9.86 -6.54
N MET A 141 15.69 10.20 -7.62
CA MET A 141 16.21 11.09 -8.66
C MET A 141 16.54 12.48 -8.09
N VAL A 142 15.60 13.10 -7.35
CA VAL A 142 15.84 14.40 -6.73
C VAL A 142 17.03 14.34 -5.77
N MET A 143 17.14 13.28 -4.98
CA MET A 143 18.27 13.08 -4.06
C MET A 143 19.59 12.91 -4.80
N ALA A 144 19.64 12.14 -5.89
CA ALA A 144 20.84 11.98 -6.70
C ALA A 144 21.33 13.34 -7.25
N PHE A 145 20.41 14.15 -7.78
CA PHE A 145 20.75 15.50 -8.28
C PHE A 145 21.22 16.46 -7.17
N THR A 146 20.76 16.30 -5.94
CA THR A 146 21.20 17.17 -4.82
C THR A 146 22.56 16.76 -4.26
N ILE A 147 22.96 15.49 -4.36
CA ILE A 147 24.23 14.99 -3.82
C ILE A 147 25.37 15.23 -4.80
N ASP A 148 25.20 14.87 -6.07
CA ASP A 148 26.20 15.11 -7.10
C ASP A 148 25.57 15.23 -8.49
N PHE A 149 25.42 16.46 -8.93
CA PHE A 149 24.84 16.79 -10.24
C PHE A 149 25.66 16.23 -11.42
N ARG A 150 27.00 16.09 -11.25
CA ARG A 150 27.88 15.56 -12.31
C ARG A 150 27.79 14.04 -12.46
N SER A 151 27.50 13.33 -11.39
CA SER A 151 27.42 11.86 -11.40
C SER A 151 26.00 11.35 -11.69
N ALA A 152 25.00 12.25 -11.67
CA ALA A 152 23.58 11.92 -11.90
C ALA A 152 23.14 12.07 -13.36
N LEU A 153 24.00 12.60 -14.24
CA LEU A 153 23.84 12.71 -15.69
C LEU A 153 24.56 11.58 -16.41
#